data_9c8b72d58fcaa24d1d95ebd1a86ccdd3
#
_entry.id   9c8b72d58fcaa24d1d95ebd1a86ccdd3
#
_cell.length_a   1.000
_cell.length_b   1.000
_cell.length_c   1.000
_cell.angle_alpha   90.00
_cell.angle_beta   90.00
_cell.angle_gamma   90.00
#
_symmetry.space_group_name_H-M   'P 1'
#
loop_
_entity.id
_entity.type
_entity.pdbx_description
1 polymer ?
#
loop_
_entity_poly.entity_id
_entity_poly.type
_entity_poly.pdbx_seq_one_letter_code
_entity_poly.pdbx_strand_id
1 'polypeptide(L)'
;MLDLKVPLVGGADHGYSEAVYLEDLESNGIELNRDKPVNEWDIREDGRITGITEELSAQEIYELGKELDPFVIAEGTRMGHVYLSVKNSREAYAFYQESLGLEDKFTIPHASWIASGNYHHHLAVNEWGGKNLAPRENGMVGLAYYLVEVENKKFLVNLLT
;
A
#
# COMPACT_ATOMS: atom_id res chain seq x y z
N MET A 1 -3.71 -13.82 14.77
CA MET A 1 -4.79 -12.82 14.64
C MET A 1 -6.17 -13.44 14.82
N LEU A 2 -6.55 -14.44 14.06
CA LEU A 2 -7.85 -15.12 14.24
C LEU A 2 -8.01 -15.68 15.65
N ASP A 3 -6.99 -16.35 16.19
CA ASP A 3 -7.02 -16.88 17.55
C ASP A 3 -7.09 -15.80 18.62
N LEU A 4 -6.56 -14.61 18.36
CA LEU A 4 -6.66 -13.42 19.23
C LEU A 4 -7.96 -12.64 19.04
N LYS A 5 -8.83 -13.09 18.13
CA LYS A 5 -10.11 -12.43 17.80
C LYS A 5 -9.96 -10.96 17.42
N VAL A 6 -8.86 -10.60 16.75
CA VAL A 6 -8.69 -9.26 16.19
C VAL A 6 -9.73 -9.08 15.08
N PRO A 7 -10.57 -8.03 15.14
CA PRO A 7 -11.53 -7.76 14.08
C PRO A 7 -10.81 -7.53 12.76
N LEU A 8 -11.18 -8.29 11.74
CA LEU A 8 -10.68 -8.11 10.37
C LEU A 8 -11.73 -7.37 9.56
N VAL A 9 -11.28 -6.42 8.75
CA VAL A 9 -12.12 -5.72 7.75
C VAL A 9 -12.33 -6.61 6.53
N GLY A 10 -11.31 -7.39 6.16
CA GLY A 10 -11.37 -8.30 5.03
C GLY A 10 -10.02 -8.89 4.66
N GLY A 11 -9.96 -9.53 3.51
CA GLY A 11 -8.74 -10.01 2.89
C GLY A 11 -8.93 -10.14 1.39
N ALA A 12 -7.85 -10.05 0.64
CA ALA A 12 -7.86 -10.15 -0.81
C ALA A 12 -6.56 -10.76 -1.36
N ASP A 13 -6.68 -11.43 -2.48
CA ASP A 13 -5.59 -11.76 -3.39
C ASP A 13 -5.51 -10.68 -4.47
N HIS A 14 -4.38 -9.97 -4.54
CA HIS A 14 -4.13 -8.91 -5.50
C HIS A 14 -3.34 -9.35 -6.73
N GLY A 15 -3.10 -10.65 -6.88
CA GLY A 15 -2.31 -11.22 -7.96
C GLY A 15 -0.80 -11.13 -7.68
N TYR A 16 -0.31 -9.99 -7.26
CA TYR A 16 1.08 -9.78 -6.83
C TYR A 16 1.29 -9.95 -5.31
N SER A 17 0.24 -9.87 -4.51
CA SER A 17 0.30 -10.06 -3.06
C SER A 17 -1.00 -10.62 -2.52
N GLU A 18 -0.92 -11.19 -1.33
CA GLU A 18 -2.07 -11.59 -0.50
C GLU A 18 -2.13 -10.68 0.71
N ALA A 19 -3.29 -10.15 1.02
CA ALA A 19 -3.46 -9.14 2.04
C ALA A 19 -4.61 -9.44 3.01
N VAL A 20 -4.41 -9.03 4.27
CA VAL A 20 -5.45 -9.00 5.31
C VAL A 20 -5.55 -7.57 5.85
N TYR A 21 -6.77 -7.07 5.98
CA TYR A 21 -7.07 -5.71 6.39
C TYR A 21 -7.67 -5.67 7.79
N LEU A 22 -7.19 -4.74 8.57
CA LEU A 22 -7.72 -4.42 9.90
C LEU A 22 -7.65 -2.91 10.14
N GLU A 23 -8.27 -2.47 11.21
CA GLU A 23 -8.18 -1.09 11.69
C GLU A 23 -7.60 -1.06 13.09
N ASP A 24 -6.86 0.01 13.39
CA ASP A 24 -6.49 0.31 14.77
C ASP A 24 -7.66 0.94 15.56
N LEU A 25 -7.42 1.30 16.84
CA LEU A 25 -8.43 1.89 17.70
C LEU A 25 -8.91 3.28 17.27
N GLU A 26 -8.19 3.91 16.33
CA GLU A 26 -8.50 5.23 15.78
C GLU A 26 -9.02 5.15 14.33
N SER A 27 -9.35 3.93 13.88
CA SER A 27 -9.82 3.61 12.52
C SER A 27 -8.80 3.93 11.43
N ASN A 28 -7.51 3.90 11.75
CA ASN A 28 -6.49 3.89 10.72
C ASN A 28 -6.43 2.49 10.10
N GLY A 29 -6.53 2.42 8.79
CA GLY A 29 -6.42 1.17 8.05
C GLY A 29 -5.00 0.60 8.10
N ILE A 30 -4.89 -0.68 8.41
CA ILE A 30 -3.64 -1.43 8.42
C ILE A 30 -3.80 -2.61 7.47
N GLU A 31 -2.88 -2.74 6.54
CA GLU A 31 -2.78 -3.88 5.64
C GLU A 31 -1.55 -4.71 6.02
N LEU A 32 -1.78 -5.97 6.30
CA LEU A 32 -0.73 -6.98 6.44
C LEU A 32 -0.69 -7.79 5.16
N ASN A 33 0.38 -7.65 4.41
CA ASN A 33 0.51 -8.34 3.14
C ASN A 33 1.76 -9.21 3.05
N ARG A 34 1.70 -10.15 2.12
CA ARG A 34 2.81 -10.97 1.66
C ARG A 34 2.90 -10.85 0.15
N ASP A 35 4.01 -10.33 -0.35
CA ASP A 35 4.29 -10.34 -1.78
C ASP A 35 4.43 -11.79 -2.29
N LYS A 36 3.81 -12.08 -3.41
CA LYS A 36 4.04 -13.31 -4.16
C LYS A 36 5.39 -13.23 -4.89
N PRO A 37 5.98 -14.36 -5.30
CA PRO A 37 7.15 -14.35 -6.16
C PRO A 37 6.93 -13.51 -7.42
N VAL A 38 7.92 -12.70 -7.80
CA VAL A 38 7.81 -11.75 -8.93
C VAL A 38 7.44 -12.42 -10.25
N ASN A 39 7.79 -13.69 -10.44
CA ASN A 39 7.41 -14.46 -11.62
C ASN A 39 5.90 -14.82 -11.69
N GLU A 40 5.15 -14.55 -10.64
CA GLU A 40 3.68 -14.69 -10.59
C GLU A 40 2.96 -13.36 -10.88
N TRP A 41 3.68 -12.25 -10.91
CA TRP A 41 3.11 -10.94 -11.13
C TRP A 41 2.74 -10.71 -12.59
N ASP A 42 1.61 -10.06 -12.86
CA ASP A 42 1.22 -9.62 -14.19
C ASP A 42 1.96 -8.33 -14.58
N ILE A 43 3.20 -8.49 -15.02
CA ILE A 43 4.07 -7.39 -15.45
C ILE A 43 3.90 -7.19 -16.96
N ARG A 44 3.47 -6.00 -17.34
CA ARG A 44 3.26 -5.60 -18.74
C ARG A 44 4.58 -5.17 -19.39
N GLU A 45 4.61 -5.18 -20.73
CA GLU A 45 5.78 -4.78 -21.49
C GLU A 45 6.23 -3.33 -21.22
N ASP A 46 5.30 -2.45 -20.84
CA ASP A 46 5.56 -1.05 -20.49
C ASP A 46 5.98 -0.85 -19.02
N GLY A 47 6.16 -1.94 -18.26
CA GLY A 47 6.58 -1.91 -16.86
C GLY A 47 5.45 -1.70 -15.85
N ARG A 48 4.20 -1.61 -16.31
CA ARG A 48 3.03 -1.61 -15.41
C ARG A 48 2.82 -3.00 -14.81
N ILE A 49 2.23 -3.04 -13.63
CA ILE A 49 1.97 -4.26 -12.87
C ILE A 49 0.49 -4.28 -12.52
N THR A 50 -0.27 -5.14 -13.21
CA THR A 50 -1.72 -5.20 -13.05
C THR A 50 -2.09 -5.89 -11.74
N GLY A 51 -2.86 -5.20 -10.92
CA GLY A 51 -3.50 -5.78 -9.74
C GLY A 51 -4.89 -6.31 -10.07
N ILE A 52 -5.28 -7.33 -9.31
CA ILE A 52 -6.66 -7.87 -9.27
C ILE A 52 -7.20 -7.73 -7.85
N THR A 53 -8.44 -8.13 -7.61
CA THR A 53 -9.00 -8.27 -6.27
C THR A 53 -9.89 -9.51 -6.30
N GLU A 54 -9.35 -10.59 -5.79
CA GLU A 54 -10.03 -11.88 -5.71
C GLU A 54 -10.14 -12.35 -4.26
N GLU A 55 -10.91 -13.39 -4.05
CA GLU A 55 -11.08 -13.98 -2.72
C GLU A 55 -9.77 -14.55 -2.20
N LEU A 56 -9.39 -14.15 -0.99
CA LEU A 56 -8.21 -14.66 -0.31
C LEU A 56 -8.42 -16.11 0.13
N SER A 57 -7.47 -16.99 -0.13
CA SER A 57 -7.45 -18.35 0.43
C SER A 57 -7.11 -18.34 1.94
N ALA A 58 -8.02 -17.77 2.74
CA ALA A 58 -7.81 -17.53 4.16
C ALA A 58 -7.51 -18.82 4.95
N GLN A 59 -8.08 -19.96 4.54
CA GLN A 59 -7.85 -21.26 5.20
C GLN A 59 -6.39 -21.73 5.04
N GLU A 60 -5.82 -21.56 3.84
CA GLU A 60 -4.41 -21.92 3.60
C GLU A 60 -3.46 -21.08 4.44
N ILE A 61 -3.70 -19.76 4.49
CA ILE A 61 -2.91 -18.83 5.30
C ILE A 61 -3.02 -19.17 6.79
N TYR A 62 -4.23 -19.50 7.27
CA TYR A 62 -4.45 -19.90 8.64
C TYR A 62 -3.68 -21.18 8.99
N GLU A 63 -3.68 -22.16 8.09
CA GLU A 63 -2.97 -23.42 8.32
C GLU A 63 -1.46 -23.26 8.36
N LEU A 64 -0.89 -22.38 7.56
CA LEU A 64 0.53 -22.04 7.58
C LEU A 64 0.95 -21.33 8.88
N GLY A 65 0.05 -20.58 9.51
CA GLY A 65 0.32 -19.77 10.70
C GLY A 65 0.20 -20.49 12.05
N LYS A 66 -0.16 -21.77 12.08
CA LYS A 66 -0.52 -22.50 13.33
C LYS A 66 0.56 -22.58 14.41
N GLU A 67 1.81 -22.37 14.06
CA GLU A 67 2.94 -22.61 14.98
C GLU A 67 3.73 -21.35 15.33
N LEU A 68 3.25 -20.16 14.93
CA LEU A 68 3.97 -18.91 15.21
C LEU A 68 3.61 -18.37 16.60
N ASP A 69 4.61 -17.86 17.30
CA ASP A 69 4.39 -17.08 18.53
C ASP A 69 3.58 -15.82 18.16
N PRO A 70 2.35 -15.65 18.71
CA PRO A 70 1.45 -14.60 18.30
C PRO A 70 1.94 -13.18 18.63
N PHE A 71 3.00 -13.05 19.42
CA PHE A 71 3.54 -11.74 19.83
C PHE A 71 4.85 -11.37 19.13
N VAL A 72 5.32 -12.17 18.19
CA VAL A 72 6.56 -11.91 17.46
C VAL A 72 6.26 -11.60 16.00
N ILE A 73 6.62 -10.38 15.58
CA ILE A 73 6.64 -10.02 14.17
C ILE A 73 7.81 -10.74 13.49
N ALA A 74 7.57 -11.34 12.34
CA ALA A 74 8.59 -12.08 11.61
C ALA A 74 9.79 -11.18 11.25
N GLU A 75 11.00 -11.74 11.35
CA GLU A 75 12.20 -11.08 10.89
C GLU A 75 12.08 -10.69 9.40
N GLY A 76 12.50 -9.48 9.04
CA GLY A 76 12.38 -8.98 7.69
C GLY A 76 11.04 -8.31 7.36
N THR A 77 10.08 -8.27 8.30
CA THR A 77 8.86 -7.46 8.15
C THR A 77 9.24 -5.98 7.98
N ARG A 78 8.64 -5.34 6.98
CA ARG A 78 8.93 -3.96 6.62
C ARG A 78 7.66 -3.21 6.27
N MET A 79 7.74 -1.90 6.21
CA MET A 79 6.69 -1.07 5.60
C MET A 79 6.73 -1.29 4.08
N GLY A 80 5.66 -1.80 3.51
CA GLY A 80 5.56 -2.11 2.08
C GLY A 80 5.16 -0.88 1.28
N HIS A 81 4.02 -0.27 1.66
CA HIS A 81 3.43 0.84 0.94
C HIS A 81 2.54 1.71 1.85
N VAL A 82 2.18 2.88 1.37
CA VAL A 82 1.25 3.81 2.03
C VAL A 82 0.08 4.11 1.11
N TYR A 83 -1.15 4.02 1.64
CA TYR A 83 -2.37 4.45 0.97
C TYR A 83 -2.79 5.83 1.47
N LEU A 84 -3.07 6.75 0.54
CA LEU A 84 -3.52 8.10 0.83
C LEU A 84 -4.90 8.33 0.22
N SER A 85 -5.88 8.65 1.06
CA SER A 85 -7.16 9.18 0.60
C SER A 85 -6.98 10.62 0.17
N VAL A 86 -7.28 10.92 -1.08
CA VAL A 86 -7.08 12.23 -1.70
C VAL A 86 -8.36 12.72 -2.37
N LYS A 87 -8.47 14.03 -2.58
CA LYS A 87 -9.61 14.63 -3.26
C LYS A 87 -9.61 14.37 -4.76
N ASN A 88 -8.42 14.30 -5.36
CA ASN A 88 -8.20 14.08 -6.79
C ASN A 88 -6.97 13.20 -6.98
N SER A 89 -7.19 11.96 -7.37
CA SER A 89 -6.11 10.98 -7.52
C SER A 89 -5.17 11.31 -8.67
N ARG A 90 -5.65 11.96 -9.73
CA ARG A 90 -4.82 12.36 -10.86
C ARG A 90 -3.86 13.52 -10.51
N GLU A 91 -4.35 14.51 -9.78
CA GLU A 91 -3.51 15.62 -9.30
C GLU A 91 -2.46 15.11 -8.30
N ALA A 92 -2.86 14.23 -7.38
CA ALA A 92 -1.95 13.61 -6.43
C ALA A 92 -0.89 12.75 -7.15
N TYR A 93 -1.30 11.95 -8.13
CA TYR A 93 -0.36 11.18 -8.95
C TYR A 93 0.66 12.08 -9.66
N ALA A 94 0.20 13.13 -10.35
CA ALA A 94 1.07 14.08 -11.04
C ALA A 94 2.08 14.72 -10.08
N PHE A 95 1.64 15.11 -8.88
CA PHE A 95 2.52 15.64 -7.85
C PHE A 95 3.63 14.66 -7.45
N TYR A 96 3.30 13.40 -7.19
CA TYR A 96 4.32 12.40 -6.80
C TYR A 96 5.22 11.98 -7.96
N GLN A 97 4.72 11.99 -9.18
CA GLN A 97 5.52 11.77 -10.38
C GLN A 97 6.56 12.90 -10.57
N GLU A 98 6.12 14.14 -10.47
CA GLU A 98 6.99 15.31 -10.65
C GLU A 98 7.99 15.48 -9.48
N SER A 99 7.53 15.29 -8.24
CA SER A 99 8.35 15.53 -7.04
C SER A 99 9.29 14.38 -6.70
N LEU A 100 8.85 13.12 -6.86
CA LEU A 100 9.61 11.94 -6.45
C LEU A 100 10.05 11.04 -7.61
N GLY A 101 9.62 11.33 -8.84
CA GLY A 101 9.93 10.50 -10.00
C GLY A 101 9.26 9.12 -9.95
N LEU A 102 8.14 9.00 -9.22
CA LEU A 102 7.41 7.73 -9.16
C LEU A 102 6.66 7.48 -10.47
N GLU A 103 6.67 6.23 -10.91
CA GLU A 103 6.06 5.79 -12.16
C GLU A 103 4.68 5.18 -11.92
N ASP A 104 3.80 5.29 -12.91
CA ASP A 104 2.52 4.57 -12.93
C ASP A 104 2.73 3.07 -13.03
N LYS A 105 2.24 2.34 -12.06
CA LYS A 105 2.20 0.88 -12.11
C LYS A 105 0.81 0.37 -12.46
N PHE A 106 -0.22 1.04 -11.93
CA PHE A 106 -1.61 0.71 -12.23
C PHE A 106 -2.49 1.92 -11.93
N THR A 107 -3.33 2.31 -12.87
CA THR A 107 -4.27 3.43 -12.69
C THR A 107 -5.67 3.07 -13.16
N ILE A 108 -6.65 3.39 -12.34
CA ILE A 108 -8.09 3.33 -12.63
C ILE A 108 -8.70 4.73 -12.44
N PRO A 109 -9.98 4.98 -12.78
CA PRO A 109 -10.56 6.32 -12.76
C PRO A 109 -10.41 7.11 -11.44
N HIS A 110 -10.35 6.44 -10.30
CA HIS A 110 -10.35 7.07 -8.98
C HIS A 110 -9.22 6.60 -8.07
N ALA A 111 -8.18 5.97 -8.62
CA ALA A 111 -7.01 5.57 -7.87
C ALA A 111 -5.80 5.35 -8.78
N SER A 112 -4.60 5.54 -8.23
CA SER A 112 -3.33 5.24 -8.89
C SER A 112 -2.38 4.57 -7.90
N TRP A 113 -1.69 3.52 -8.37
CA TRP A 113 -0.62 2.79 -7.67
C TRP A 113 0.69 3.14 -8.35
N ILE A 114 1.62 3.70 -7.60
CA ILE A 114 2.84 4.30 -8.12
C ILE A 114 4.07 3.81 -7.37
N ALA A 115 5.15 3.60 -8.07
CA ALA A 115 6.40 3.11 -7.51
C ALA A 115 7.64 3.65 -8.22
N SER A 116 8.78 3.50 -7.58
CA SER A 116 10.11 3.54 -8.21
C SER A 116 10.55 2.12 -8.54
N GLY A 117 11.14 1.91 -9.73
CA GLY A 117 11.65 0.62 -10.16
C GLY A 117 10.56 -0.45 -10.39
N ASN A 118 10.88 -1.69 -10.12
CA ASN A 118 10.06 -2.85 -10.49
C ASN A 118 9.16 -3.36 -9.35
N TYR A 119 8.70 -2.49 -8.47
CA TYR A 119 7.78 -2.84 -7.40
C TYR A 119 6.34 -2.47 -7.78
N HIS A 120 5.35 -3.23 -7.29
CA HIS A 120 3.95 -3.01 -7.66
C HIS A 120 3.42 -1.64 -7.19
N HIS A 121 3.80 -1.17 -6.00
CA HIS A 121 3.59 0.22 -5.57
C HIS A 121 4.24 0.51 -4.22
N HIS A 122 4.76 1.73 -4.07
CA HIS A 122 5.21 2.28 -2.78
C HIS A 122 4.16 3.22 -2.20
N LEU A 123 3.43 3.92 -3.08
CA LEU A 123 2.30 4.76 -2.73
C LEU A 123 1.08 4.38 -3.56
N ALA A 124 -0.08 4.45 -2.94
CA ALA A 124 -1.35 4.47 -3.63
C ALA A 124 -2.15 5.70 -3.22
N VAL A 125 -2.75 6.36 -4.20
CA VAL A 125 -3.63 7.51 -4.00
C VAL A 125 -5.03 7.18 -4.50
N ASN A 126 -6.06 7.44 -3.70
CA ASN A 126 -7.43 7.08 -4.05
C ASN A 126 -8.46 8.12 -3.59
N GLU A 127 -9.62 8.09 -4.22
CA GLU A 127 -10.78 8.96 -3.95
C GLU A 127 -11.88 8.22 -3.16
N TRP A 128 -11.57 7.11 -2.49
CA TRP A 128 -12.57 6.29 -1.80
C TRP A 128 -13.16 6.97 -0.56
N GLY A 129 -12.49 7.97 0.00
CA GLY A 129 -13.03 8.87 1.02
C GLY A 129 -14.14 9.81 0.52
N GLY A 130 -14.42 9.78 -0.79
CA GLY A 130 -15.48 10.53 -1.44
C GLY A 130 -15.05 11.87 -2.04
N LYS A 131 -15.84 12.36 -2.99
CA LYS A 131 -15.56 13.60 -3.76
C LYS A 131 -15.49 14.88 -2.92
N ASN A 132 -16.04 14.85 -1.71
CA ASN A 132 -16.08 15.98 -0.79
C ASN A 132 -15.06 15.88 0.34
N LEU A 133 -14.01 15.09 0.14
CA LEU A 133 -12.94 14.96 1.13
C LEU A 133 -12.38 16.35 1.46
N ALA A 134 -12.56 16.76 2.71
CA ALA A 134 -12.02 18.03 3.20
C ALA A 134 -10.51 17.93 3.42
N PRO A 135 -9.76 19.02 3.30
CA PRO A 135 -8.38 19.05 3.75
C PRO A 135 -8.29 18.66 5.22
N ARG A 136 -7.23 17.92 5.57
CA ARG A 136 -6.98 17.57 6.95
C ARG A 136 -6.69 18.83 7.78
N GLU A 137 -7.38 18.98 8.89
CA GLU A 137 -7.16 20.06 9.85
C GLU A 137 -6.12 19.65 10.91
N ASN A 138 -5.49 20.64 11.53
CA ASN A 138 -4.55 20.40 12.63
C ASN A 138 -5.28 19.75 13.82
N GLY A 139 -4.70 18.68 14.34
CA GLY A 139 -5.26 17.94 15.48
C GLY A 139 -6.20 16.80 15.10
N MET A 140 -6.49 16.58 13.82
CA MET A 140 -7.20 15.38 13.38
C MET A 140 -6.27 14.16 13.47
N VAL A 141 -6.84 13.03 13.92
CA VAL A 141 -6.17 11.73 13.91
C VAL A 141 -5.82 11.28 12.49
N GLY A 142 -4.86 10.39 12.37
CA GLY A 142 -4.42 9.80 11.10
C GLY A 142 -2.92 9.88 10.92
N LEU A 143 -2.43 9.47 9.76
CA LEU A 143 -1.02 9.42 9.41
C LEU A 143 -0.38 10.81 9.55
N ALA A 144 0.60 10.95 10.46
CA ALA A 144 1.29 12.22 10.69
C ALA A 144 2.30 12.53 9.57
N TYR A 145 3.14 11.57 9.26
CA TYR A 145 4.13 11.61 8.17
C TYR A 145 4.55 10.19 7.80
N TYR A 146 5.19 10.05 6.68
CA TYR A 146 5.97 8.87 6.29
C TYR A 146 7.33 9.32 5.77
N LEU A 147 8.29 8.42 5.82
CA LEU A 147 9.66 8.66 5.36
C LEU A 147 9.88 7.91 4.05
N VAL A 148 10.48 8.61 3.11
CA VAL A 148 10.97 8.02 1.86
C VAL A 148 12.50 7.95 1.95
N GLU A 149 13.03 6.74 1.95
CA GLU A 149 14.46 6.54 1.83
C GLU A 149 14.87 6.68 0.36
N VAL A 150 15.89 7.49 0.11
CA VAL A 150 16.40 7.72 -1.22
C VAL A 150 17.84 7.21 -1.36
N GLU A 151 18.16 6.69 -2.52
CA GLU A 151 19.41 5.99 -2.79
C GLU A 151 20.67 6.84 -2.56
N ASN A 152 20.58 8.15 -2.80
CA ASN A 152 21.74 9.02 -2.67
C ASN A 152 21.39 10.49 -2.40
N LYS A 153 22.38 11.24 -1.88
CA LYS A 153 22.25 12.66 -1.54
C LYS A 153 21.92 13.56 -2.75
N LYS A 154 22.33 13.17 -3.95
CA LYS A 154 22.09 13.96 -5.18
C LYS A 154 20.60 14.05 -5.49
N PHE A 155 19.85 12.99 -5.23
CA PHE A 155 18.40 12.99 -5.38
C PHE A 155 17.73 13.99 -4.43
N LEU A 156 18.15 14.05 -3.16
CA LEU A 156 17.63 15.04 -2.19
C LEU A 156 17.86 16.48 -2.65
N VAL A 157 19.01 16.78 -3.27
CA VAL A 157 19.29 18.14 -3.75
C VAL A 157 18.32 18.54 -4.86
N ASN A 158 18.02 17.61 -5.78
CA ASN A 158 17.07 17.88 -6.88
C ASN A 158 15.63 18.13 -6.40
N LEU A 159 15.25 17.61 -5.21
CA LEU A 159 13.93 17.87 -4.62
C LEU A 159 13.84 19.28 -3.96
N LEU A 160 14.98 19.92 -3.70
CA LEU A 160 15.05 21.21 -3.01
C LEU A 160 15.28 22.40 -3.96
N THR A 161 15.52 22.13 -5.24
CA THR A 161 15.73 23.14 -6.29
C THR A 161 14.56 23.23 -7.25
#